data_8309c6cd6ceb66ce3ed153b2529628db
#
_entry.id   8309c6cd6ceb66ce3ed153b2529628db
#
_cell.length_a   1.000
_cell.length_b   1.000
_cell.length_c   1.000
_cell.angle_alpha   90.00
_cell.angle_beta   90.00
_cell.angle_gamma   90.00
#
_symmetry.space_group_name_H-M   'P 1'
#
loop_
_entity.id
_entity.type
_entity.pdbx_description
1 polymer ?
#
loop_
_entity_poly.entity_id
_entity_poly.type
_entity_poly.pdbx_seq_one_letter_code
_entity_poly.pdbx_strand_id
1 'polypeptide(L)'
;MTERIDTRDDRTFAKKDEMDAKMIATLTQMMESQAYRELAAAQMFGYGLQFVPERKWLKFMSWHIREEMEHYEVVVKMCKDFTGESVEPRVNARLA
;
A
#
# COMPACT_ATOMS: atom_id res chain seq x y z
N MET A 1 16.33 32.19 -5.21
CA MET A 1 16.12 31.51 -5.17
C MET A 1 16.21 30.93 -5.49
N THR A 2 16.31 30.48 -5.45
CA THR A 2 16.32 29.75 -5.76
C THR A 2 16.24 28.89 -5.59
N GLU A 3 16.32 28.67 -5.32
CA GLU A 3 16.25 27.81 -5.24
C GLU A 3 15.68 27.08 -4.85
N ARG A 4 14.89 27.26 -4.80
CA ARG A 4 14.20 26.51 -4.49
C ARG A 4 14.42 25.52 -4.84
N ILE A 5 14.60 25.28 -4.87
CA ILE A 5 14.95 24.35 -5.18
C ILE A 5 14.21 23.42 -5.28
N ASP A 6 14.05 23.03 -6.10
CA ASP A 6 13.34 22.01 -6.19
C ASP A 6 13.96 20.92 -5.65
N THR A 7 13.72 20.73 -4.58
CA THR A 7 14.37 19.79 -4.00
C THR A 7 13.77 18.52 -4.09
N ARG A 8 12.80 18.40 -4.92
CA ARG A 8 12.14 17.22 -4.96
C ARG A 8 13.04 16.18 -5.32
N ASP A 9 13.93 16.39 -6.13
CA ASP A 9 14.80 15.36 -6.52
C ASP A 9 15.82 15.08 -5.49
N ASP A 10 16.09 16.06 -4.70
CA ASP A 10 17.02 15.84 -3.71
C ASP A 10 16.43 15.33 -2.53
N ARG A 11 15.17 15.31 -2.50
CA ARG A 11 14.48 14.87 -1.47
C ARG A 11 14.67 13.59 -1.34
N THR A 12 15.46 13.16 -1.49
CA THR A 12 15.81 12.06 -1.29
C THR A 12 15.10 11.27 -0.49
N PHE A 13 14.85 10.29 -0.96
CA PHE A 13 14.25 9.28 -0.30
C PHE A 13 15.30 8.62 0.48
N ALA A 14 15.17 8.58 1.74
CA ALA A 14 16.11 7.93 2.61
C ALA A 14 16.22 6.47 2.25
N LYS A 15 17.39 5.93 2.36
CA LYS A 15 17.63 4.53 2.12
C LYS A 15 17.72 3.83 3.46
N LYS A 16 17.53 2.53 3.44
CA LYS A 16 17.52 1.77 4.69
C LYS A 16 18.76 2.02 5.53
N ASP A 17 19.91 2.09 4.91
CA ASP A 17 21.16 2.27 5.65
C ASP A 17 21.31 3.68 6.18
N GLU A 18 20.41 4.61 5.76
CA GLU A 18 20.43 5.96 6.27
C GLU A 18 19.38 6.18 7.35
N MET A 19 18.61 5.16 7.65
CA MET A 19 17.54 5.28 8.62
C MET A 19 17.89 4.55 9.89
N ASP A 20 17.53 5.14 11.01
CA ASP A 20 17.72 4.44 12.28
C ASP A 20 16.60 3.41 12.48
N ALA A 21 16.76 2.57 13.48
CA ALA A 21 15.82 1.49 13.74
C ALA A 21 14.40 1.99 14.01
N LYS A 22 14.27 3.14 14.63
CA LYS A 22 12.96 3.68 14.93
C LYS A 22 12.25 4.12 13.67
N MET A 23 12.96 4.74 12.75
CA MET A 23 12.37 5.15 11.48
C MET A 23 11.93 3.94 10.67
N ILE A 24 12.77 2.91 10.64
CA ILE A 24 12.42 1.69 9.90
C ILE A 24 11.17 1.05 10.50
N ALA A 25 11.10 0.98 11.83
CA ALA A 25 9.93 0.39 12.50
C ALA A 25 8.67 1.20 12.20
N THR A 26 8.78 2.53 12.22
CA THR A 26 7.64 3.40 11.96
C THR A 26 7.16 3.24 10.51
N LEU A 27 8.08 3.23 9.56
CA LEU A 27 7.72 3.07 8.16
C LEU A 27 7.09 1.70 7.91
N THR A 28 7.64 0.66 8.52
CA THR A 28 7.09 -0.67 8.37
C THR A 28 5.66 -0.73 8.89
N GLN A 29 5.40 -0.11 10.03
CA GLN A 29 4.06 -0.08 10.60
C GLN A 29 3.08 0.69 9.73
N MET A 30 3.50 1.82 9.20
CA MET A 30 2.67 2.63 8.32
C MET A 30 2.33 1.87 7.03
N MET A 31 3.31 1.19 6.45
CA MET A 31 3.12 0.44 5.22
C MET A 31 2.29 -0.82 5.46
N GLU A 32 2.43 -1.43 6.63
CA GLU A 32 1.57 -2.55 7.00
C GLU A 32 0.12 -2.10 7.06
N SER A 33 -0.14 -0.96 7.70
CA SER A 33 -1.49 -0.43 7.81
C SER A 33 -2.08 -0.08 6.45
N GLN A 34 -1.26 0.51 5.58
CA GLN A 34 -1.71 0.87 4.25
C GLN A 34 -2.03 -0.39 3.43
N ALA A 35 -1.13 -1.37 3.46
CA ALA A 35 -1.33 -2.62 2.75
C ALA A 35 -2.58 -3.35 3.25
N TYR A 36 -2.78 -3.34 4.56
CA TYR A 36 -3.97 -3.96 5.15
C TYR A 36 -5.25 -3.29 4.62
N ARG A 37 -5.27 -1.97 4.58
CA ARG A 37 -6.46 -1.25 4.11
C ARG A 37 -6.76 -1.55 2.65
N GLU A 38 -5.73 -1.62 1.80
CA GLU A 38 -5.93 -1.90 0.39
C GLU A 38 -6.51 -3.31 0.20
N LEU A 39 -5.95 -4.28 0.92
CA LEU A 39 -6.41 -5.65 0.78
C LEU A 39 -7.79 -5.85 1.38
N ALA A 40 -8.05 -5.24 2.54
CA ALA A 40 -9.35 -5.33 3.16
C ALA A 40 -10.42 -4.67 2.28
N ALA A 41 -10.09 -3.56 1.63
CA ALA A 41 -11.02 -2.90 0.72
C ALA A 41 -11.35 -3.80 -0.47
N ALA A 42 -10.33 -4.46 -1.04
CA ALA A 42 -10.57 -5.37 -2.16
C ALA A 42 -11.49 -6.51 -1.74
N GLN A 43 -11.29 -7.05 -0.55
CA GLN A 43 -12.15 -8.14 -0.05
C GLN A 43 -13.57 -7.66 0.20
N MET A 44 -13.72 -6.46 0.75
CA MET A 44 -15.04 -5.92 1.03
C MET A 44 -15.81 -5.67 -0.26
N PHE A 45 -15.17 -5.07 -1.26
CA PHE A 45 -15.82 -4.86 -2.55
C PHE A 45 -16.10 -6.20 -3.22
N GLY A 46 -15.20 -7.17 -3.09
CA GLY A 46 -15.41 -8.50 -3.64
C GLY A 46 -16.65 -9.17 -3.05
N TYR A 47 -16.81 -9.06 -1.74
CA TYR A 47 -17.99 -9.59 -1.07
C TYR A 47 -19.25 -8.89 -1.57
N GLY A 48 -19.18 -7.58 -1.79
CA GLY A 48 -20.33 -6.81 -2.21
C GLY A 48 -20.81 -7.11 -3.63
N LEU A 49 -19.95 -7.69 -4.47
CA LEU A 49 -20.32 -7.96 -5.86
C LEU A 49 -21.56 -8.84 -5.97
N GLN A 50 -21.75 -9.74 -5.02
CA GLN A 50 -22.90 -10.65 -5.08
C GLN A 50 -24.24 -9.95 -4.86
N PHE A 51 -24.21 -8.69 -4.39
CA PHE A 51 -25.44 -7.97 -4.12
C PHE A 51 -25.74 -6.91 -5.17
N VAL A 52 -24.93 -6.80 -6.21
CA VAL A 52 -25.08 -5.76 -7.22
C VAL A 52 -25.69 -6.36 -8.49
N PRO A 53 -26.93 -5.99 -8.84
CA PRO A 53 -27.58 -6.61 -9.97
C PRO A 53 -27.21 -6.03 -11.35
N GLU A 54 -26.77 -4.79 -11.39
CA GLU A 54 -26.53 -4.15 -12.67
C GLU A 54 -25.12 -4.36 -13.18
N ARG A 55 -25.01 -4.74 -14.42
CA ARG A 55 -23.69 -5.07 -15.00
C ARG A 55 -22.70 -3.91 -14.98
N LYS A 56 -23.18 -2.70 -15.20
CA LYS A 56 -22.27 -1.56 -15.23
C LYS A 56 -21.58 -1.36 -13.88
N TRP A 57 -22.32 -1.59 -12.80
CA TRP A 57 -21.75 -1.45 -11.45
C TRP A 57 -20.87 -2.62 -11.10
N LEU A 58 -21.20 -3.82 -11.57
CA LEU A 58 -20.34 -4.97 -11.39
C LEU A 58 -19.00 -4.75 -12.09
N LYS A 59 -19.06 -4.19 -13.30
CA LYS A 59 -17.84 -3.91 -14.05
C LYS A 59 -16.99 -2.87 -13.35
N PHE A 60 -17.63 -1.81 -12.86
CA PHE A 60 -16.93 -0.76 -12.14
C PHE A 60 -16.29 -1.30 -10.86
N MET A 61 -17.02 -2.09 -10.08
CA MET A 61 -16.49 -2.62 -8.84
C MET A 61 -15.36 -3.62 -9.08
N SER A 62 -15.47 -4.42 -10.14
CA SER A 62 -14.39 -5.35 -10.48
C SER A 62 -13.12 -4.60 -10.85
N TRP A 63 -13.25 -3.50 -11.60
CA TRP A 63 -12.11 -2.66 -11.92
C TRP A 63 -11.51 -2.07 -10.66
N HIS A 64 -12.36 -1.61 -9.76
CA HIS A 64 -11.90 -0.99 -8.51
C HIS A 64 -11.15 -2.00 -7.63
N ILE A 65 -11.62 -3.24 -7.58
CA ILE A 65 -10.94 -4.30 -6.84
C ILE A 65 -9.55 -4.51 -7.40
N ARG A 66 -9.44 -4.52 -8.73
CA ARG A 66 -8.13 -4.68 -9.36
C ARG A 66 -7.19 -3.54 -8.99
N GLU A 67 -7.71 -2.30 -8.96
CA GLU A 67 -6.91 -1.13 -8.57
C GLU A 67 -6.41 -1.27 -7.15
N GLU A 68 -7.26 -1.73 -6.24
CA GLU A 68 -6.86 -1.91 -4.85
C GLU A 68 -5.77 -2.98 -4.72
N MET A 69 -5.87 -4.04 -5.51
CA MET A 69 -4.85 -5.09 -5.46
C MET A 69 -3.52 -4.59 -6.03
N GLU A 70 -3.56 -3.76 -7.07
CA GLU A 70 -2.34 -3.18 -7.61
C GLU A 70 -1.69 -2.23 -6.60
N HIS A 71 -2.51 -1.45 -5.89
CA HIS A 71 -2.00 -0.58 -4.83
C HIS A 71 -1.35 -1.41 -3.72
N TYR A 72 -1.98 -2.50 -3.35
CA TYR A 72 -1.45 -3.41 -2.34
C TYR A 72 -0.06 -3.89 -2.74
N GLU A 73 0.08 -4.35 -3.98
CA GLU A 73 1.34 -4.88 -4.46
C GLU A 73 2.44 -3.82 -4.47
N VAL A 74 2.08 -2.58 -4.82
CA VAL A 74 3.03 -1.47 -4.81
C VAL A 74 3.50 -1.19 -3.39
N VAL A 75 2.59 -1.14 -2.43
CA VAL A 75 2.94 -0.85 -1.04
C VAL A 75 3.83 -1.95 -0.48
N VAL A 76 3.51 -3.21 -0.75
CA VAL A 76 4.31 -4.34 -0.28
C VAL A 76 5.72 -4.25 -0.85
N LYS A 77 5.81 -3.96 -2.14
CA LYS A 77 7.12 -3.84 -2.78
C LYS A 77 7.91 -2.68 -2.21
N MET A 78 7.27 -1.53 -2.03
CA MET A 78 7.95 -0.37 -1.47
C MET A 78 8.48 -0.66 -0.07
N CYS A 79 7.69 -1.33 0.75
CA CYS A 79 8.12 -1.65 2.09
C CYS A 79 9.35 -2.55 2.05
N LYS A 80 9.34 -3.55 1.19
CA LYS A 80 10.48 -4.45 1.09
C LYS A 80 11.71 -3.72 0.58
N ASP A 81 11.53 -2.83 -0.38
CA ASP A 81 12.66 -2.08 -0.94
C ASP A 81 13.29 -1.15 0.11
N PHE A 82 12.46 -0.52 0.94
CA PHE A 82 12.98 0.40 1.94
C PHE A 82 13.46 -0.27 3.21
N THR A 83 12.79 -1.30 3.66
CA THR A 83 13.10 -1.88 4.96
C THR A 83 13.76 -3.25 4.88
N GLY A 84 13.69 -3.89 3.72
CA GLY A 84 14.24 -5.23 3.55
C GLY A 84 13.29 -6.33 3.99
N GLU A 85 12.09 -5.97 4.49
CA GLU A 85 11.15 -6.95 4.99
C GLU A 85 9.81 -6.84 4.32
N SER A 86 9.16 -7.98 4.12
CA SER A 86 7.81 -7.97 3.59
C SER A 86 6.83 -7.81 4.74
N VAL A 87 5.80 -6.99 4.53
CA VAL A 87 4.73 -6.83 5.53
C VAL A 87 3.64 -7.85 5.33
N GLU A 88 3.71 -8.69 4.30
CA GLU A 88 2.61 -9.61 3.99
C GLU A 88 2.24 -10.55 5.13
N PRO A 89 3.20 -11.17 5.84
CA PRO A 89 2.80 -12.02 6.96
C PRO A 89 2.02 -11.27 8.03
N ARG A 90 2.40 -10.01 8.26
CA ARG A 90 1.74 -9.19 9.29
C ARG A 90 0.34 -8.78 8.83
N VAL A 91 0.20 -8.44 7.55
CA VAL A 91 -1.10 -8.11 6.98
C VAL A 91 -2.02 -9.31 7.04
N ASN A 92 -1.51 -10.48 6.66
CA ASN A 92 -2.31 -11.71 6.68
C ASN A 92 -2.78 -12.04 8.08
N ALA A 93 -1.94 -11.81 9.09
CA ALA A 93 -2.32 -12.04 10.47
C ALA A 93 -3.47 -11.12 10.90
N ARG A 94 -3.48 -9.87 10.41
CA ARG A 94 -4.56 -8.93 10.75
C ARG A 94 -5.88 -9.31 10.08
N LEU A 95 -5.82 -9.95 8.92
CA LEU A 95 -7.02 -10.35 8.21
C LEU A 95 -7.61 -11.65 8.72
N ALA A 96 -6.85 -12.42 9.45
CA ALA A 96 -7.28 -13.76 9.89
C ALA A 96 -8.37 -13.72 10.96
#